data_edb9099affb188f3027b2f63e152455c
#
_entry.id   edb9099affb188f3027b2f63e152455c
#
_cell.length_a   1.000
_cell.length_b   1.000
_cell.length_c   1.000
_cell.angle_alpha   90.00
_cell.angle_beta   90.00
_cell.angle_gamma   90.00
#
_symmetry.space_group_name_H-M   'P 1'
#
loop_
_entity.id
_entity.type
_entity.pdbx_description
1 polymer ?
#
loop_
_entity_poly.entity_id
_entity_poly.type
_entity_poly.pdbx_seq_one_letter_code
_entity_poly.pdbx_strand_id
1 'polypeptide(L)'
;MIQVQKQTVRLAVIPGDGIGREVVPEGLKVLAAVLEGTGVELATTDFDLGAERWRRTGETLTDADLDAIKDHDVILLGAVGDPSVPSGVLERGLLLRLRFALDHYVNLRPSTYYPGVPTPLANPGDIDFVVVREGTEGLYCGNGGAVRVGTAHEIATEVSVNTAYGVERVVRYAFQQAQARPARHLTLVHKHNVLVNAGHLWRRTVEDVGTEYPQVAVDYCHVDAATIHLVTDPGRFDVIVTDNLFGDILTD
;
A
#
# COMPACT_ATOMS: atom_id res chain seq x y z
N MET A 1 38.06 16.09 -8.85
CA MET A 1 37.32 15.46 -7.76
C MET A 1 35.91 16.04 -7.79
N ILE A 2 34.90 15.20 -8.12
CA ILE A 2 33.50 15.62 -8.05
C ILE A 2 33.17 15.68 -6.55
N GLN A 3 32.87 16.86 -6.03
CA GLN A 3 32.34 16.97 -4.66
C GLN A 3 30.96 16.30 -4.65
N VAL A 4 30.88 15.14 -4.04
CA VAL A 4 29.59 14.50 -3.73
C VAL A 4 28.93 15.40 -2.66
N GLN A 5 27.83 16.03 -3.02
CA GLN A 5 27.07 16.86 -2.08
C GLN A 5 26.49 15.93 -1.01
N LYS A 6 26.90 16.10 0.26
CA LYS A 6 26.36 15.32 1.37
C LYS A 6 24.87 15.68 1.55
N GLN A 7 24.04 14.66 1.52
CA GLN A 7 22.60 14.76 1.79
C GLN A 7 22.27 13.93 3.02
N THR A 8 21.66 14.55 4.02
CA THR A 8 21.14 13.83 5.19
C THR A 8 19.66 13.52 4.98
N VAL A 9 19.30 12.26 5.13
CA VAL A 9 17.91 11.76 5.12
C VAL A 9 17.52 11.39 6.54
N ARG A 10 16.49 12.02 7.07
CA ARG A 10 15.94 11.71 8.40
C ARG A 10 14.97 10.54 8.26
N LEU A 11 15.29 9.43 8.88
CA LEU A 11 14.56 8.17 8.80
C LEU A 11 13.89 7.85 10.13
N ALA A 12 12.57 7.87 10.16
CA ALA A 12 11.79 7.31 11.28
C ALA A 12 11.76 5.79 11.17
N VAL A 13 12.21 5.10 12.20
CA VAL A 13 12.26 3.63 12.25
C VAL A 13 11.18 3.13 13.20
N ILE A 14 10.26 2.33 12.69
CA ILE A 14 9.16 1.71 13.46
C ILE A 14 9.27 0.20 13.25
N PRO A 15 10.00 -0.54 14.10
CA PRO A 15 10.13 -2.00 13.96
C PRO A 15 8.79 -2.72 14.09
N GLY A 16 7.91 -2.23 14.95
CA GLY A 16 6.61 -2.82 15.23
C GLY A 16 6.71 -4.11 16.02
N ASP A 17 6.03 -5.17 15.55
CA ASP A 17 5.80 -6.41 16.28
C ASP A 17 6.45 -7.61 15.59
N GLY A 18 6.56 -8.73 16.33
CA GLY A 18 6.96 -10.03 15.79
C GLY A 18 8.21 -9.96 14.90
N ILE A 19 8.05 -10.46 13.68
CA ILE A 19 9.14 -10.51 12.69
C ILE A 19 9.72 -9.13 12.33
N GLY A 20 8.93 -8.05 12.50
CA GLY A 20 9.40 -6.69 12.22
C GLY A 20 10.65 -6.32 13.03
N ARG A 21 10.75 -6.80 14.27
CA ARG A 21 11.92 -6.57 15.13
C ARG A 21 13.18 -7.29 14.66
N GLU A 22 13.03 -8.33 13.86
CA GLU A 22 14.14 -9.07 13.27
C GLU A 22 14.55 -8.50 11.91
N VAL A 23 13.57 -8.24 11.03
CA VAL A 23 13.84 -7.84 9.64
C VAL A 23 14.25 -6.38 9.49
N VAL A 24 13.73 -5.48 10.35
CA VAL A 24 14.07 -4.04 10.25
C VAL A 24 15.56 -3.78 10.51
N PRO A 25 16.21 -4.35 11.54
CA PRO A 25 17.65 -4.20 11.71
C PRO A 25 18.47 -4.73 10.52
N GLU A 26 18.04 -5.82 9.89
CA GLU A 26 18.71 -6.35 8.69
C GLU A 26 18.50 -5.41 7.49
N GLY A 27 17.29 -4.84 7.34
CA GLY A 27 17.02 -3.80 6.34
C GLY A 27 17.90 -2.57 6.51
N LEU A 28 18.12 -2.12 7.74
CA LEU A 28 19.03 -0.99 8.03
C LEU A 28 20.50 -1.31 7.68
N LYS A 29 20.96 -2.53 7.90
CA LYS A 29 22.30 -2.96 7.47
C LYS A 29 22.46 -2.91 5.95
N VAL A 30 21.44 -3.37 5.21
CA VAL A 30 21.43 -3.31 3.74
C VAL A 30 21.43 -1.86 3.28
N LEU A 31 20.59 -1.00 3.86
CA LEU A 31 20.58 0.43 3.55
C LEU A 31 21.94 1.09 3.78
N ALA A 32 22.58 0.81 4.91
CA ALA A 32 23.91 1.36 5.21
C ALA A 32 24.94 0.94 4.15
N ALA A 33 24.94 -0.34 3.75
CA ALA A 33 25.85 -0.87 2.73
C ALA A 33 25.60 -0.27 1.34
N VAL A 34 24.33 -0.11 0.93
CA VAL A 34 23.96 0.47 -0.38
C VAL A 34 24.30 1.96 -0.45
N LEU A 35 24.20 2.67 0.66
CA LEU A 35 24.48 4.10 0.73
C LEU A 35 25.97 4.44 0.89
N GLU A 36 26.82 3.44 1.13
CA GLU A 36 28.27 3.65 1.24
C GLU A 36 28.83 4.27 -0.04
N GLY A 37 29.54 5.39 0.11
CA GLY A 37 30.14 6.13 -1.01
C GLY A 37 29.17 6.97 -1.86
N THR A 38 27.85 6.96 -1.58
CA THR A 38 26.87 7.74 -2.34
C THR A 38 26.82 9.23 -1.91
N GLY A 39 27.33 9.53 -0.70
CA GLY A 39 27.19 10.85 -0.07
C GLY A 39 25.87 11.06 0.68
N VAL A 40 25.00 10.06 0.73
CA VAL A 40 23.77 10.06 1.53
C VAL A 40 24.06 9.51 2.94
N GLU A 41 23.71 10.27 3.96
CA GLU A 41 23.80 9.88 5.37
C GLU A 41 22.39 9.71 5.95
N LEU A 42 22.15 8.62 6.69
CA LEU A 42 20.90 8.38 7.39
C LEU A 42 20.99 8.91 8.83
N ALA A 43 20.06 9.78 9.21
CA ALA A 43 19.81 10.15 10.60
C ALA A 43 18.56 9.39 11.07
N THR A 44 18.76 8.30 11.82
CA THR A 44 17.67 7.41 12.27
C THR A 44 17.11 7.85 13.61
N THR A 45 15.79 7.76 13.77
CA THR A 45 15.07 7.90 15.04
C THR A 45 14.16 6.71 15.23
N ASP A 46 14.34 5.98 16.33
CA ASP A 46 13.51 4.82 16.65
C ASP A 46 12.22 5.23 17.36
N PHE A 47 11.10 4.66 16.94
CA PHE A 47 9.78 4.83 17.53
C PHE A 47 9.26 3.49 18.05
N ASP A 48 9.05 3.41 19.38
CA ASP A 48 8.48 2.22 20.04
C ASP A 48 6.96 2.21 19.86
N LEU A 49 6.50 1.77 18.69
CA LEU A 49 5.09 1.69 18.31
C LEU A 49 4.73 0.25 17.94
N GLY A 50 3.61 -0.23 18.50
CA GLY A 50 3.13 -1.60 18.30
C GLY A 50 2.41 -2.17 19.50
N ALA A 51 2.23 -3.48 19.52
CA ALA A 51 1.49 -4.22 20.52
C ALA A 51 2.09 -4.10 21.93
N GLU A 52 3.42 -4.09 22.04
CA GLU A 52 4.07 -4.00 23.34
C GLU A 52 3.81 -2.65 24.02
N ARG A 53 3.89 -1.55 23.27
CA ARG A 53 3.52 -0.23 23.78
C ARG A 53 2.05 -0.21 24.20
N TRP A 54 1.17 -0.72 23.34
CA TRP A 54 -0.25 -0.76 23.65
C TRP A 54 -0.55 -1.55 24.93
N ARG A 55 0.08 -2.71 25.14
CA ARG A 55 -0.07 -3.49 26.39
C ARG A 55 0.42 -2.75 27.62
N ARG A 56 1.49 -1.97 27.48
CA ARG A 56 2.09 -1.21 28.58
C ARG A 56 1.33 0.05 28.93
N THR A 57 0.81 0.76 27.93
CA THR A 57 0.27 2.12 28.10
C THR A 57 -1.18 2.28 27.70
N GLY A 58 -1.76 1.36 26.94
CA GLY A 58 -3.07 1.50 26.29
C GLY A 58 -3.07 2.41 25.07
N GLU A 59 -1.91 2.93 24.66
CA GLU A 59 -1.77 3.86 23.55
C GLU A 59 -1.18 3.16 22.32
N THR A 60 -1.62 3.55 21.13
CA THR A 60 -1.05 3.13 19.84
C THR A 60 -0.09 4.20 19.31
N LEU A 61 -0.62 5.19 18.60
CA LEU A 61 0.09 6.35 18.05
C LEU A 61 -0.51 7.61 18.67
N THR A 62 0.26 8.37 19.43
CA THR A 62 -0.21 9.66 19.99
C THR A 62 -0.05 10.78 18.96
N ASP A 63 -0.67 11.96 19.23
CA ASP A 63 -0.44 13.14 18.40
C ASP A 63 1.02 13.60 18.45
N ALA A 64 1.65 13.50 19.62
CA ALA A 64 3.07 13.83 19.78
C ALA A 64 3.98 12.90 18.96
N ASP A 65 3.71 11.60 18.94
CA ASP A 65 4.44 10.65 18.08
C ASP A 65 4.27 11.00 16.60
N LEU A 66 3.02 11.28 16.19
CA LEU A 66 2.71 11.62 14.80
C LEU A 66 3.42 12.90 14.36
N ASP A 67 3.43 13.92 15.21
CA ASP A 67 4.12 15.18 14.90
C ASP A 67 5.64 14.97 14.84
N ALA A 68 6.21 14.17 15.74
CA ALA A 68 7.62 13.81 15.65
C ALA A 68 7.96 13.02 14.38
N ILE A 69 7.08 12.09 13.94
CA ILE A 69 7.26 11.33 12.71
C ILE A 69 7.19 12.23 11.46
N LYS A 70 6.32 13.24 11.44
CA LYS A 70 6.21 14.22 10.34
C LYS A 70 7.50 14.99 10.08
N ASP A 71 8.35 15.13 11.08
CA ASP A 71 9.65 15.79 10.93
C ASP A 71 10.68 14.94 10.17
N HIS A 72 10.35 13.70 9.82
CA HIS A 72 11.23 12.79 9.07
C HIS A 72 10.88 12.78 7.57
N ASP A 73 11.90 12.50 6.77
CA ASP A 73 11.75 12.47 5.31
C ASP A 73 11.17 11.14 4.81
N VAL A 74 11.43 10.04 5.58
CA VAL A 74 11.03 8.67 5.26
C VAL A 74 10.68 7.91 6.53
N ILE A 75 9.76 6.96 6.43
CA ILE A 75 9.42 6.01 7.49
C ILE A 75 9.81 4.61 7.03
N LEU A 76 10.61 3.91 7.82
CA LEU A 76 10.83 2.47 7.70
C LEU A 76 9.93 1.76 8.69
N LEU A 77 8.89 1.13 8.19
CA LEU A 77 7.91 0.41 8.98
C LEU A 77 8.11 -1.10 8.84
N GLY A 78 8.24 -1.80 9.96
CA GLY A 78 8.25 -3.26 10.01
C GLY A 78 6.85 -3.87 10.04
N ALA A 79 6.70 -5.01 10.66
CA ALA A 79 5.40 -5.66 10.82
C ALA A 79 4.65 -5.11 12.02
N VAL A 80 3.35 -4.91 11.89
CA VAL A 80 2.46 -4.48 12.98
C VAL A 80 1.32 -5.47 13.10
N GLY A 81 1.14 -6.01 14.28
CA GLY A 81 0.08 -6.95 14.61
C GLY A 81 0.56 -8.01 15.60
N ASP A 82 -0.29 -8.32 16.58
CA ASP A 82 -0.04 -9.32 17.60
C ASP A 82 -1.38 -9.95 18.01
N PRO A 83 -1.49 -11.29 18.03
CA PRO A 83 -2.75 -11.98 18.38
C PRO A 83 -3.30 -11.65 19.78
N SER A 84 -2.45 -11.13 20.68
CA SER A 84 -2.86 -10.73 22.04
C SER A 84 -3.53 -9.35 22.09
N VAL A 85 -3.52 -8.59 21.00
CA VAL A 85 -4.18 -7.30 20.87
C VAL A 85 -5.52 -7.48 20.17
N PRO A 86 -6.62 -6.88 20.67
CA PRO A 86 -7.91 -6.97 19.99
C PRO A 86 -7.83 -6.51 18.54
N SER A 87 -8.52 -7.23 17.66
CA SER A 87 -8.55 -6.93 16.21
C SER A 87 -8.97 -5.48 15.95
N GLY A 88 -8.30 -4.82 15.02
CA GLY A 88 -8.56 -3.46 14.60
C GLY A 88 -7.87 -2.38 15.47
N VAL A 89 -7.33 -2.70 16.62
CA VAL A 89 -6.69 -1.70 17.51
C VAL A 89 -5.42 -1.14 16.86
N LEU A 90 -4.51 -2.02 16.44
CA LEU A 90 -3.24 -1.60 15.84
C LEU A 90 -3.44 -1.13 14.39
N GLU A 91 -4.29 -1.80 13.65
CA GLU A 91 -4.61 -1.44 12.27
C GLU A 91 -5.17 -0.01 12.19
N ARG A 92 -6.20 0.30 13.00
CA ARG A 92 -6.84 1.61 12.99
C ARG A 92 -6.04 2.66 13.74
N GLY A 93 -5.51 2.30 14.92
CA GLY A 93 -4.84 3.22 15.83
C GLY A 93 -3.38 3.54 15.43
N LEU A 94 -2.74 2.74 14.59
CA LEU A 94 -1.37 2.97 14.14
C LEU A 94 -1.29 3.03 12.61
N LEU A 95 -1.56 1.93 11.89
CA LEU A 95 -1.30 1.86 10.45
C LEU A 95 -2.18 2.82 9.65
N LEU A 96 -3.50 2.76 9.83
CA LEU A 96 -4.42 3.64 9.10
C LEU A 96 -4.28 5.09 9.56
N ARG A 97 -4.00 5.32 10.86
CA ARG A 97 -3.76 6.66 11.37
C ARG A 97 -2.55 7.32 10.72
N LEU A 98 -1.40 6.63 10.60
CA LEU A 98 -0.24 7.11 9.85
C LEU A 98 -0.61 7.39 8.39
N ARG A 99 -1.27 6.44 7.72
CA ARG A 99 -1.64 6.53 6.32
C ARG A 99 -2.51 7.75 6.01
N PHE A 100 -3.54 7.99 6.81
CA PHE A 100 -4.44 9.12 6.61
C PHE A 100 -3.81 10.46 7.01
N ALA A 101 -3.12 10.50 8.14
CA ALA A 101 -2.52 11.75 8.65
C ALA A 101 -1.35 12.25 7.79
N LEU A 102 -0.66 11.35 7.08
CA LEU A 102 0.44 11.66 6.17
C LEU A 102 0.03 11.63 4.70
N ASP A 103 -1.26 11.43 4.41
CA ASP A 103 -1.83 11.34 3.07
C ASP A 103 -1.07 10.35 2.14
N HIS A 104 -0.80 9.15 2.66
CA HIS A 104 -0.15 8.08 1.89
C HIS A 104 -1.16 7.46 0.90
N TYR A 105 -1.54 8.23 -0.11
CA TYR A 105 -2.61 7.88 -1.06
C TYR A 105 -2.24 6.78 -2.05
N VAL A 106 -0.95 6.52 -2.23
CA VAL A 106 -0.46 5.39 -3.02
C VAL A 106 0.14 4.34 -2.10
N ASN A 107 -0.32 3.11 -2.21
CA ASN A 107 0.34 1.94 -1.70
C ASN A 107 0.91 1.16 -2.89
N LEU A 108 2.21 1.31 -3.12
CA LEU A 108 2.92 0.67 -4.23
C LEU A 108 3.41 -0.71 -3.82
N ARG A 109 2.93 -1.76 -4.49
CA ARG A 109 3.25 -3.15 -4.18
C ARG A 109 3.89 -3.86 -5.38
N PRO A 110 5.23 -3.88 -5.48
CA PRO A 110 5.93 -4.63 -6.50
C PRO A 110 5.87 -6.13 -6.20
N SER A 111 5.71 -6.95 -7.25
CA SER A 111 5.71 -8.40 -7.18
C SER A 111 6.67 -8.95 -8.22
N THR A 112 7.75 -9.56 -7.77
CA THR A 112 8.79 -10.13 -8.63
C THR A 112 9.10 -11.55 -8.20
N TYR A 113 9.09 -12.48 -9.14
CA TYR A 113 9.58 -13.84 -8.88
C TYR A 113 11.10 -13.91 -9.09
N TYR A 114 11.77 -14.44 -8.10
CA TYR A 114 13.21 -14.69 -8.17
C TYR A 114 13.47 -16.18 -8.38
N PRO A 115 14.15 -16.60 -9.48
CA PRO A 115 14.46 -18.00 -9.74
C PRO A 115 15.16 -18.66 -8.56
N GLY A 116 14.68 -19.84 -8.17
CA GLY A 116 15.21 -20.59 -7.02
C GLY A 116 14.52 -20.31 -5.68
N VAL A 117 13.64 -19.31 -5.61
CA VAL A 117 12.79 -19.10 -4.44
C VAL A 117 11.57 -20.01 -4.53
N PRO A 118 11.23 -20.76 -3.46
CA PRO A 118 10.02 -21.58 -3.45
C PRO A 118 8.75 -20.73 -3.69
N THR A 119 7.86 -21.23 -4.52
CA THR A 119 6.58 -20.59 -4.84
C THR A 119 5.46 -21.62 -4.84
N PRO A 120 4.22 -21.27 -4.47
CA PRO A 120 3.07 -22.14 -4.62
C PRO A 120 2.60 -22.28 -6.07
N LEU A 121 3.09 -21.43 -6.99
CA LEU A 121 2.70 -21.47 -8.40
C LEU A 121 3.41 -22.64 -9.11
N ALA A 122 2.64 -23.42 -9.87
CA ALA A 122 3.20 -24.57 -10.60
C ALA A 122 4.16 -24.15 -11.71
N ASN A 123 3.85 -23.04 -12.39
CA ASN A 123 4.63 -22.47 -13.49
C ASN A 123 4.69 -20.95 -13.33
N PRO A 124 5.54 -20.41 -12.46
CA PRO A 124 5.55 -18.98 -12.17
C PRO A 124 5.92 -18.12 -13.38
N GLY A 125 6.73 -18.64 -14.33
CA GLY A 125 7.22 -17.84 -15.46
C GLY A 125 8.04 -16.64 -15.00
N ASP A 126 8.03 -15.60 -15.82
CA ASP A 126 8.61 -14.31 -15.50
C ASP A 126 7.53 -13.42 -14.86
N ILE A 127 7.61 -13.22 -13.56
CA ILE A 127 6.71 -12.34 -12.82
C ILE A 127 7.50 -11.08 -12.46
N ASP A 128 7.04 -9.95 -12.99
CA ASP A 128 7.49 -8.62 -12.62
C ASP A 128 6.38 -7.61 -12.91
N PHE A 129 5.49 -7.42 -11.95
CA PHE A 129 4.43 -6.43 -12.05
C PHE A 129 4.33 -5.57 -10.80
N VAL A 130 3.58 -4.48 -10.88
CA VAL A 130 3.38 -3.56 -9.77
C VAL A 130 1.89 -3.32 -9.58
N VAL A 131 1.42 -3.40 -8.33
CA VAL A 131 0.07 -2.98 -7.97
C VAL A 131 0.12 -1.60 -7.34
N VAL A 132 -0.56 -0.65 -7.96
CA VAL A 132 -0.82 0.70 -7.45
C VAL A 132 -2.19 0.66 -6.76
N ARG A 133 -2.17 0.42 -5.45
CA ARG A 133 -3.36 0.37 -4.61
C ARG A 133 -3.67 1.78 -4.09
N GLU A 134 -4.91 2.23 -4.17
CA GLU A 134 -5.36 3.43 -3.47
C GLU A 134 -5.20 3.24 -1.95
N GLY A 135 -4.74 4.25 -1.24
CA GLY A 135 -4.31 4.13 0.15
C GLY A 135 -5.19 4.82 1.19
N THR A 136 -6.07 5.73 0.80
CA THR A 136 -6.74 6.66 1.74
C THR A 136 -8.27 6.68 1.66
N GLU A 137 -8.85 5.98 0.72
CA GLU A 137 -10.30 5.93 0.48
C GLU A 137 -10.86 4.49 0.58
N GLY A 138 -12.02 4.27 0.00
CA GLY A 138 -12.68 2.97 -0.04
C GLY A 138 -13.36 2.61 1.27
N LEU A 139 -13.43 1.32 1.55
CA LEU A 139 -14.01 0.78 2.80
C LEU A 139 -13.12 1.05 4.03
N TYR A 140 -11.83 1.30 3.83
CA TYR A 140 -10.87 1.60 4.90
C TYR A 140 -11.10 2.95 5.58
N CYS A 141 -11.92 3.84 4.99
CA CYS A 141 -12.37 5.07 5.65
C CYS A 141 -13.18 4.80 6.93
N GLY A 142 -13.72 3.58 7.10
CA GLY A 142 -14.50 3.23 8.27
C GLY A 142 -15.88 3.90 8.33
N ASN A 143 -16.41 4.31 7.18
CA ASN A 143 -17.77 4.85 7.08
C ASN A 143 -18.78 3.72 7.10
N GLY A 144 -19.69 3.77 8.06
CA GLY A 144 -20.70 2.75 8.24
C GLY A 144 -21.23 2.74 9.66
N GLY A 145 -21.90 1.68 10.02
CA GLY A 145 -22.40 1.53 11.38
C GLY A 145 -23.31 0.32 11.53
N ALA A 146 -23.68 0.05 12.78
CA ALA A 146 -24.60 -1.01 13.10
C ALA A 146 -25.71 -0.51 14.03
N VAL A 147 -26.92 -1.02 13.85
CA VAL A 147 -28.07 -0.76 14.73
C VAL A 147 -28.72 -2.07 15.16
N ARG A 148 -29.32 -2.08 16.34
CA ARG A 148 -29.94 -3.27 16.96
C ARG A 148 -28.97 -4.45 17.12
N VAL A 149 -27.70 -4.15 17.43
CA VAL A 149 -26.60 -5.11 17.59
C VAL A 149 -26.99 -6.23 18.56
N GLY A 150 -26.69 -7.48 18.18
CA GLY A 150 -26.97 -8.68 18.98
C GLY A 150 -28.44 -9.15 18.94
N THR A 151 -29.29 -8.57 18.07
CA THR A 151 -30.68 -9.02 17.89
C THR A 151 -30.90 -9.66 16.52
N ALA A 152 -32.02 -10.39 16.35
CA ALA A 152 -32.40 -10.96 15.06
C ALA A 152 -32.71 -9.89 13.98
N HIS A 153 -32.78 -8.63 14.35
CA HIS A 153 -33.04 -7.50 13.47
C HIS A 153 -31.83 -6.54 13.36
N GLU A 154 -30.64 -7.04 13.63
CA GLU A 154 -29.42 -6.29 13.46
C GLU A 154 -29.21 -5.87 12.01
N ILE A 155 -28.78 -4.63 11.83
CA ILE A 155 -28.38 -4.08 10.54
C ILE A 155 -26.95 -3.57 10.68
N ALA A 156 -26.08 -4.02 9.79
CA ALA A 156 -24.71 -3.51 9.67
C ALA A 156 -24.48 -2.98 8.26
N THR A 157 -23.77 -1.86 8.16
CA THR A 157 -23.45 -1.21 6.89
C THR A 157 -21.98 -0.81 6.86
N GLU A 158 -21.36 -1.00 5.70
CA GLU A 158 -20.05 -0.46 5.37
C GLU A 158 -20.16 0.34 4.07
N VAL A 159 -19.60 1.54 4.05
CA VAL A 159 -19.70 2.46 2.90
C VAL A 159 -18.33 2.67 2.29
N SER A 160 -18.20 2.33 1.01
CA SER A 160 -17.00 2.63 0.23
C SER A 160 -17.04 4.07 -0.27
N VAL A 161 -16.10 4.88 0.19
CA VAL A 161 -15.93 6.27 -0.24
C VAL A 161 -14.95 6.30 -1.41
N ASN A 162 -15.34 6.93 -2.52
CA ASN A 162 -14.48 7.11 -3.68
C ASN A 162 -14.69 8.54 -4.18
N THR A 163 -13.65 9.37 -4.15
CA THR A 163 -13.72 10.74 -4.66
C THR A 163 -13.03 10.86 -6.01
N ALA A 164 -13.46 11.80 -6.83
CA ALA A 164 -12.77 12.08 -8.09
C ALA A 164 -11.31 12.49 -7.84
N TYR A 165 -11.05 13.24 -6.77
CA TYR A 165 -9.71 13.64 -6.37
C TYR A 165 -8.82 12.44 -6.01
N GLY A 166 -9.30 11.54 -5.14
CA GLY A 166 -8.54 10.38 -4.70
C GLY A 166 -8.26 9.41 -5.85
N VAL A 167 -9.28 9.13 -6.68
CA VAL A 167 -9.14 8.25 -7.84
C VAL A 167 -8.19 8.84 -8.88
N GLU A 168 -8.31 10.13 -9.20
CA GLU A 168 -7.46 10.76 -10.22
C GLU A 168 -5.97 10.72 -9.84
N ARG A 169 -5.62 11.06 -8.61
CA ARG A 169 -4.21 11.11 -8.19
C ARG A 169 -3.54 9.73 -8.19
N VAL A 170 -4.23 8.68 -7.78
CA VAL A 170 -3.69 7.32 -7.81
C VAL A 170 -3.61 6.77 -9.25
N VAL A 171 -4.58 7.09 -10.10
CA VAL A 171 -4.58 6.73 -11.50
C VAL A 171 -3.42 7.41 -12.24
N ARG A 172 -3.19 8.72 -12.02
CA ARG A 172 -2.04 9.43 -12.59
C ARG A 172 -0.71 8.81 -12.19
N TYR A 173 -0.57 8.45 -10.92
CA TYR A 173 0.63 7.75 -10.45
C TYR A 173 0.80 6.39 -11.15
N ALA A 174 -0.27 5.63 -11.36
CA ALA A 174 -0.22 4.35 -12.05
C ALA A 174 0.20 4.50 -13.53
N PHE A 175 -0.29 5.52 -14.22
CA PHE A 175 0.16 5.84 -15.59
C PHE A 175 1.64 6.22 -15.64
N GLN A 176 2.14 6.98 -14.67
CA GLN A 176 3.57 7.31 -14.57
C GLN A 176 4.42 6.04 -14.37
N GLN A 177 3.96 5.10 -13.53
CA GLN A 177 4.62 3.81 -13.35
C GLN A 177 4.61 3.01 -14.66
N ALA A 178 3.46 2.89 -15.33
CA ALA A 178 3.36 2.17 -16.60
C ALA A 178 4.24 2.79 -17.71
N GLN A 179 4.28 4.11 -17.80
CA GLN A 179 5.12 4.84 -18.75
C GLN A 179 6.62 4.55 -18.56
N ALA A 180 7.06 4.37 -17.31
CA ALA A 180 8.45 4.10 -16.98
C ALA A 180 8.87 2.64 -17.21
N ARG A 181 7.92 1.71 -17.39
CA ARG A 181 8.16 0.28 -17.57
C ARG A 181 8.21 -0.09 -19.07
N PRO A 182 8.96 -1.15 -19.45
CA PRO A 182 9.12 -1.53 -20.86
C PRO A 182 7.82 -1.92 -21.54
N ALA A 183 6.92 -2.65 -20.86
CA ALA A 183 5.68 -3.14 -21.45
C ALA A 183 4.63 -2.02 -21.65
N ARG A 184 4.68 -0.96 -20.82
CA ARG A 184 3.77 0.20 -20.89
C ARG A 184 2.31 -0.22 -20.91
N HIS A 185 1.95 -1.13 -20.00
CA HIS A 185 0.61 -1.67 -19.92
C HIS A 185 -0.01 -1.40 -18.54
N LEU A 186 -1.21 -0.84 -18.52
CA LEU A 186 -1.97 -0.54 -17.30
C LEU A 186 -3.28 -1.32 -17.30
N THR A 187 -3.51 -2.13 -16.30
CA THR A 187 -4.78 -2.83 -16.08
C THR A 187 -5.54 -2.17 -14.93
N LEU A 188 -6.73 -1.62 -15.21
CA LEU A 188 -7.67 -1.27 -14.14
C LEU A 188 -8.33 -2.54 -13.61
N VAL A 189 -8.10 -2.87 -12.34
CA VAL A 189 -8.82 -3.98 -11.68
C VAL A 189 -9.89 -3.41 -10.76
N HIS A 190 -11.16 -3.77 -11.03
CA HIS A 190 -12.31 -3.30 -10.26
C HIS A 190 -13.50 -4.24 -10.43
N LYS A 191 -14.66 -3.93 -9.83
CA LYS A 191 -15.90 -4.68 -10.00
C LYS A 191 -17.04 -3.75 -10.43
N HIS A 192 -16.90 -3.09 -11.57
CA HIS A 192 -17.80 -2.05 -12.05
C HIS A 192 -19.23 -2.54 -12.34
N ASN A 193 -19.42 -3.82 -12.60
CA ASN A 193 -20.74 -4.40 -12.84
C ASN A 193 -21.57 -4.59 -11.54
N VAL A 194 -20.92 -4.46 -10.37
CA VAL A 194 -21.56 -4.52 -9.05
C VAL A 194 -21.46 -3.17 -8.35
N LEU A 195 -20.26 -2.62 -8.27
CA LEU A 195 -19.99 -1.29 -7.68
C LEU A 195 -20.17 -0.21 -8.75
N VAL A 196 -21.41 -0.04 -9.21
CA VAL A 196 -21.73 0.75 -10.42
C VAL A 196 -21.22 2.19 -10.33
N ASN A 197 -21.46 2.86 -9.20
CA ASN A 197 -21.09 4.27 -9.05
C ASN A 197 -19.57 4.45 -8.94
N ALA A 198 -18.93 3.72 -8.04
CA ALA A 198 -17.48 3.76 -7.89
C ALA A 198 -16.78 3.27 -9.17
N GLY A 199 -17.22 2.14 -9.73
CA GLY A 199 -16.65 1.58 -10.95
C GLY A 199 -16.77 2.51 -12.17
N HIS A 200 -17.86 3.29 -12.28
CA HIS A 200 -18.02 4.31 -13.31
C HIS A 200 -17.02 5.47 -13.13
N LEU A 201 -16.82 5.90 -11.88
CA LEU A 201 -15.84 6.93 -11.56
C LEU A 201 -14.43 6.46 -11.92
N TRP A 202 -14.02 5.27 -11.46
CA TRP A 202 -12.70 4.70 -11.74
C TRP A 202 -12.44 4.54 -13.23
N ARG A 203 -13.40 3.95 -13.95
CA ARG A 203 -13.26 3.72 -15.38
C ARG A 203 -13.11 5.02 -16.18
N ARG A 204 -14.02 5.98 -15.94
CA ARG A 204 -13.97 7.29 -16.62
C ARG A 204 -12.65 8.00 -16.31
N THR A 205 -12.19 7.99 -15.05
CA THR A 205 -10.92 8.64 -14.69
C THR A 205 -9.74 7.99 -15.40
N VAL A 206 -9.71 6.66 -15.52
CA VAL A 206 -8.65 5.97 -16.29
C VAL A 206 -8.72 6.33 -17.77
N GLU A 207 -9.92 6.39 -18.35
CA GLU A 207 -10.12 6.80 -19.75
C GLU A 207 -9.66 8.25 -19.99
N ASP A 208 -10.05 9.18 -19.10
CA ASP A 208 -9.71 10.61 -19.21
C ASP A 208 -8.19 10.85 -19.06
N VAL A 209 -7.58 10.31 -18.01
CA VAL A 209 -6.12 10.44 -17.77
C VAL A 209 -5.33 9.71 -18.86
N GLY A 210 -5.83 8.60 -19.37
CA GLY A 210 -5.19 7.83 -20.46
C GLY A 210 -4.96 8.64 -21.73
N THR A 211 -5.79 9.67 -21.99
CA THR A 211 -5.58 10.57 -23.14
C THR A 211 -4.26 11.34 -23.06
N GLU A 212 -3.72 11.55 -21.87
CA GLU A 212 -2.42 12.22 -21.64
C GLU A 212 -1.23 11.26 -21.80
N TYR A 213 -1.48 9.94 -21.84
CA TYR A 213 -0.46 8.88 -21.93
C TYR A 213 -0.69 7.95 -23.13
N PRO A 214 -0.69 8.45 -24.38
CA PRO A 214 -1.08 7.69 -25.57
C PRO A 214 -0.18 6.49 -25.86
N GLN A 215 0.99 6.40 -25.24
CA GLN A 215 1.92 5.27 -25.38
C GLN A 215 1.68 4.14 -24.37
N VAL A 216 0.76 4.30 -23.43
CA VAL A 216 0.40 3.29 -22.43
C VAL A 216 -0.85 2.56 -22.91
N ALA A 217 -0.74 1.25 -23.12
CA ALA A 217 -1.90 0.42 -23.39
C ALA A 217 -2.72 0.22 -22.12
N VAL A 218 -4.04 0.31 -22.23
CA VAL A 218 -4.95 0.21 -21.08
C VAL A 218 -5.96 -0.89 -21.31
N ASP A 219 -6.15 -1.75 -20.31
CA ASP A 219 -7.24 -2.70 -20.27
C ASP A 219 -7.98 -2.68 -18.92
N TYR A 220 -9.03 -3.48 -18.86
CA TYR A 220 -9.86 -3.66 -17.67
C TYR A 220 -9.99 -5.15 -17.34
N CYS A 221 -9.88 -5.46 -16.05
CA CYS A 221 -10.12 -6.80 -15.54
C CYS A 221 -11.04 -6.77 -14.31
N HIS A 222 -12.03 -7.67 -14.27
CA HIS A 222 -12.79 -7.86 -13.04
C HIS A 222 -11.89 -8.47 -11.96
N VAL A 223 -12.06 -8.04 -10.70
CA VAL A 223 -11.22 -8.47 -9.59
C VAL A 223 -11.20 -10.00 -9.40
N ASP A 224 -12.33 -10.67 -9.56
CA ASP A 224 -12.44 -12.13 -9.51
C ASP A 224 -11.69 -12.82 -10.66
N ALA A 225 -11.72 -12.25 -11.87
CA ALA A 225 -10.92 -12.74 -12.98
C ALA A 225 -9.42 -12.46 -12.77
N ALA A 226 -9.08 -11.30 -12.18
CA ALA A 226 -7.70 -10.97 -11.85
C ALA A 226 -7.09 -11.99 -10.87
N THR A 227 -7.83 -12.46 -9.85
CA THR A 227 -7.34 -13.49 -8.94
C THR A 227 -7.03 -14.81 -9.65
N ILE A 228 -7.84 -15.20 -10.65
CA ILE A 228 -7.55 -16.38 -11.48
C ILE A 228 -6.27 -16.16 -12.28
N HIS A 229 -6.12 -15.00 -12.93
CA HIS A 229 -4.94 -14.69 -13.74
C HIS A 229 -3.66 -14.62 -12.91
N LEU A 230 -3.70 -14.08 -11.69
CA LEU A 230 -2.54 -14.04 -10.79
C LEU A 230 -2.00 -15.44 -10.44
N VAL A 231 -2.87 -16.48 -10.50
CA VAL A 231 -2.45 -17.86 -10.28
C VAL A 231 -2.07 -18.56 -11.59
N THR A 232 -2.79 -18.30 -12.68
CA THR A 232 -2.64 -19.07 -13.93
C THR A 232 -1.70 -18.43 -14.95
N ASP A 233 -1.61 -17.10 -14.99
CA ASP A 233 -0.82 -16.32 -15.94
C ASP A 233 -0.45 -14.94 -15.35
N PRO A 234 0.33 -14.90 -14.24
CA PRO A 234 0.67 -13.65 -13.56
C PRO A 234 1.53 -12.71 -14.43
N GLY A 235 2.31 -13.26 -15.37
CA GLY A 235 3.16 -12.49 -16.29
C GLY A 235 2.40 -11.60 -17.27
N ARG A 236 1.07 -11.74 -17.38
CA ARG A 236 0.24 -10.85 -18.21
C ARG A 236 0.13 -9.43 -17.67
N PHE A 237 0.37 -9.23 -16.37
CA PHE A 237 0.27 -7.92 -15.75
C PHE A 237 1.61 -7.19 -15.77
N ASP A 238 1.54 -5.88 -15.98
CA ASP A 238 2.68 -4.96 -15.89
C ASP A 238 2.44 -3.95 -14.74
N VAL A 239 1.40 -3.12 -14.86
CA VAL A 239 0.93 -2.26 -13.78
C VAL A 239 -0.56 -2.50 -13.58
N ILE A 240 -0.95 -2.76 -12.35
CA ILE A 240 -2.35 -2.82 -11.94
C ILE A 240 -2.67 -1.56 -11.14
N VAL A 241 -3.79 -0.90 -11.44
CA VAL A 241 -4.38 0.13 -10.58
C VAL A 241 -5.73 -0.35 -10.04
N THR A 242 -5.97 -0.11 -8.75
CA THR A 242 -7.17 -0.61 -8.10
C THR A 242 -7.51 0.17 -6.82
N ASP A 243 -8.73 0.00 -6.33
CA ASP A 243 -9.18 0.58 -5.07
C ASP A 243 -8.46 -0.05 -3.86
N ASN A 244 -8.73 0.52 -2.70
CA ASN A 244 -8.05 0.13 -1.47
C ASN A 244 -8.31 -1.32 -1.08
N LEU A 245 -9.57 -1.78 -1.12
CA LEU A 245 -9.93 -3.14 -0.69
C LEU A 245 -9.44 -4.20 -1.68
N PHE A 246 -9.69 -4.00 -2.96
CA PHE A 246 -9.25 -4.97 -3.97
C PHE A 246 -7.72 -5.04 -4.04
N GLY A 247 -7.04 -3.90 -3.87
CA GLY A 247 -5.59 -3.87 -3.81
C GLY A 247 -5.00 -4.65 -2.63
N ASP A 248 -5.71 -4.69 -1.51
CA ASP A 248 -5.34 -5.53 -0.37
C ASP A 248 -5.46 -7.01 -0.71
N ILE A 249 -6.65 -7.42 -1.14
CA ILE A 249 -6.96 -8.82 -1.46
C ILE A 249 -6.04 -9.39 -2.56
N LEU A 250 -5.71 -8.58 -3.57
CA LEU A 250 -4.89 -9.05 -4.70
C LEU A 250 -3.40 -9.22 -4.35
N THR A 251 -2.94 -8.62 -3.27
CA THR A 251 -1.50 -8.55 -2.95
C THR A 251 -1.10 -9.27 -1.67
N ASP A 252 -2.05 -9.89 -0.99
CA ASP A 252 -1.83 -10.77 0.14
C ASP A 252 -1.88 -12.23 -0.30
#